data_260bd038301f45b010a6e30875219245
#
_entry.id   260bd038301f45b010a6e30875219245
#
_cell.length_a   1.000
_cell.length_b   1.000
_cell.length_c   1.000
_cell.angle_alpha   90.00
_cell.angle_beta   90.00
_cell.angle_gamma   90.00
#
_symmetry.space_group_name_H-M   'P 1'
#
loop_
_entity.id
_entity.type
_entity.pdbx_description
1 polymer ?
#
loop_
_entity_poly.entity_id
_entity_poly.type
_entity_poly.pdbx_seq_one_letter_code
_entity_poly.pdbx_strand_id
1 'polypeptide(L)'
;EEVPGDDASESESIYHALRFAGRFFHDALLKDKEAQVARDYLKKRGFSSESIQKFGVGYAPDSWDALLETARKTHLEDDILEGAGLIIPRKERTGFYDRYRHRLMFPIFSHVGKVIGFGGRILREDDEPKYINSPETKVYTKSRVLYGLYQGKNAIRGKKEAIMVEGYTDVVSLHQAGVEHVVAS
;
A
#
# COMPACT_ATOMS: atom_id res chain seq x y z
N GLU A 1 -17.59 29.55 0.67
CA GLU A 1 -18.57 28.42 0.60
C GLU A 1 -17.93 27.33 -0.25
N GLU A 2 -17.43 26.27 0.39
CA GLU A 2 -16.95 25.07 -0.30
C GLU A 2 -18.13 24.35 -0.94
N VAL A 3 -18.05 24.13 -2.25
CA VAL A 3 -19.09 23.42 -3.00
C VAL A 3 -18.99 21.94 -2.68
N PRO A 4 -20.03 21.27 -2.14
CA PRO A 4 -19.97 19.85 -1.74
C PRO A 4 -19.62 18.85 -2.86
N GLY A 5 -19.60 19.30 -4.12
CA GLY A 5 -19.21 18.48 -5.28
C GLY A 5 -17.70 18.32 -5.50
N ASP A 6 -16.91 19.28 -5.03
CA ASP A 6 -15.45 19.32 -5.31
C ASP A 6 -14.68 18.30 -4.43
N ASP A 7 -15.08 18.16 -3.18
CA ASP A 7 -14.45 17.24 -2.21
C ASP A 7 -14.70 15.76 -2.55
N ALA A 8 -15.88 15.43 -3.07
CA ALA A 8 -16.19 14.07 -3.55
C ALA A 8 -15.39 13.72 -4.82
N SER A 9 -15.24 14.68 -5.75
CA SER A 9 -14.46 14.51 -6.98
C SER A 9 -12.98 14.29 -6.70
N GLU A 10 -12.40 15.07 -5.77
CA GLU A 10 -10.99 14.92 -5.37
C GLU A 10 -10.74 13.59 -4.68
N SER A 11 -11.63 13.14 -3.77
CA SER A 11 -11.54 11.85 -3.12
C SER A 11 -11.55 10.69 -4.13
N GLU A 12 -12.39 10.73 -5.16
CA GLU A 12 -12.41 9.72 -6.22
C GLU A 12 -11.14 9.74 -7.07
N SER A 13 -10.55 10.91 -7.32
CA SER A 13 -9.26 11.04 -8.00
C SER A 13 -8.13 10.42 -7.17
N ILE A 14 -8.12 10.64 -5.85
CA ILE A 14 -7.17 10.01 -4.92
C ILE A 14 -7.36 8.49 -4.91
N TYR A 15 -8.58 7.95 -4.85
CA TYR A 15 -8.82 6.50 -4.96
C TYR A 15 -8.31 5.94 -6.27
N HIS A 16 -8.47 6.67 -7.38
CA HIS A 16 -7.94 6.26 -8.68
C HIS A 16 -6.41 6.17 -8.66
N ALA A 17 -5.73 7.18 -8.13
CA ALA A 17 -4.27 7.20 -7.98
C ALA A 17 -3.76 6.06 -7.09
N LEU A 18 -4.40 5.80 -5.95
CA LEU A 18 -4.04 4.72 -5.05
C LEU A 18 -4.26 3.33 -5.68
N ARG A 19 -5.34 3.15 -6.44
CA ARG A 19 -5.59 1.92 -7.19
C ARG A 19 -4.55 1.70 -8.30
N PHE A 20 -4.19 2.77 -9.01
CA PHE A 20 -3.10 2.75 -10.00
C PHE A 20 -1.78 2.32 -9.35
N ALA A 21 -1.39 2.97 -8.24
CA ALA A 21 -0.16 2.63 -7.51
C ALA A 21 -0.15 1.19 -7.02
N GLY A 22 -1.28 0.68 -6.50
CA GLY A 22 -1.39 -0.72 -6.07
C GLY A 22 -1.12 -1.70 -7.20
N ARG A 23 -1.66 -1.45 -8.41
CA ARG A 23 -1.38 -2.25 -9.61
C ARG A 23 0.07 -2.13 -10.03
N PHE A 24 0.61 -0.91 -10.07
CA PHE A 24 2.00 -0.65 -10.43
C PHE A 24 2.97 -1.44 -9.54
N PHE A 25 2.82 -1.37 -8.21
CA PHE A 25 3.68 -2.11 -7.28
C PHE A 25 3.50 -3.63 -7.38
N HIS A 26 2.26 -4.10 -7.58
CA HIS A 26 2.00 -5.53 -7.73
C HIS A 26 2.61 -6.07 -9.03
N ASP A 27 2.45 -5.36 -10.13
CA ASP A 27 3.04 -5.71 -11.43
C ASP A 27 4.58 -5.68 -11.35
N ALA A 28 5.17 -4.68 -10.69
CA ALA A 28 6.62 -4.62 -10.46
C ALA A 28 7.12 -5.85 -9.68
N LEU A 29 6.41 -6.26 -8.61
CA LEU A 29 6.77 -7.48 -7.87
C LEU A 29 6.79 -8.72 -8.77
N LEU A 30 5.82 -8.85 -9.68
CA LEU A 30 5.67 -10.06 -10.49
C LEU A 30 6.60 -10.08 -11.70
N LYS A 31 6.89 -8.92 -12.32
CA LYS A 31 7.51 -8.81 -13.65
C LYS A 31 8.93 -8.27 -13.64
N ASP A 32 9.27 -7.37 -12.70
CA ASP A 32 10.56 -6.66 -12.73
C ASP A 32 11.69 -7.57 -12.24
N LYS A 33 12.81 -7.53 -12.96
CA LYS A 33 14.00 -8.33 -12.58
C LYS A 33 14.57 -7.89 -11.24
N GLU A 34 14.59 -6.59 -10.96
CA GLU A 34 15.09 -6.04 -9.68
C GLU A 34 14.23 -6.41 -8.48
N ALA A 35 12.96 -6.80 -8.68
CA ALA A 35 12.08 -7.30 -7.62
C ALA A 35 12.44 -8.71 -7.15
N GLN A 36 13.51 -9.35 -7.66
CA GLN A 36 13.91 -10.68 -7.23
C GLN A 36 14.19 -10.73 -5.72
N VAL A 37 14.80 -9.70 -5.17
CA VAL A 37 15.05 -9.61 -3.72
C VAL A 37 13.74 -9.63 -2.91
N ALA A 38 12.69 -9.00 -3.40
CA ALA A 38 11.37 -9.02 -2.76
C ALA A 38 10.71 -10.40 -2.87
N ARG A 39 10.80 -11.04 -4.04
CA ARG A 39 10.29 -12.41 -4.24
C ARG A 39 11.01 -13.43 -3.36
N ASP A 40 12.34 -13.34 -3.23
CA ASP A 40 13.13 -14.20 -2.37
C ASP A 40 12.78 -14.01 -0.90
N TYR A 41 12.58 -12.75 -0.47
CA TYR A 41 12.11 -12.44 0.88
C TYR A 41 10.75 -13.09 1.16
N LEU A 42 9.76 -12.92 0.26
CA LEU A 42 8.43 -13.51 0.41
C LEU A 42 8.49 -15.04 0.44
N LYS A 43 9.30 -15.65 -0.44
CA LYS A 43 9.52 -17.09 -0.45
C LYS A 43 10.15 -17.59 0.85
N LYS A 44 11.18 -16.90 1.35
CA LYS A 44 11.82 -17.23 2.64
C LYS A 44 10.84 -17.15 3.81
N ARG A 45 9.88 -16.23 3.75
CA ARG A 45 8.79 -16.08 4.73
C ARG A 45 7.65 -17.07 4.51
N GLY A 46 7.68 -17.89 3.48
CA GLY A 46 6.68 -18.90 3.18
C GLY A 46 5.38 -18.34 2.60
N PHE A 47 5.39 -17.14 2.02
CA PHE A 47 4.16 -16.56 1.43
C PHE A 47 3.80 -17.26 0.13
N SER A 48 2.54 -17.71 0.02
CA SER A 48 1.99 -18.29 -1.20
C SER A 48 1.62 -17.19 -2.21
N SER A 49 1.57 -17.58 -3.49
CA SER A 49 1.08 -16.70 -4.55
C SER A 49 -0.34 -16.22 -4.32
N GLU A 50 -1.20 -17.08 -3.75
CA GLU A 50 -2.59 -16.73 -3.40
C GLU A 50 -2.65 -15.65 -2.32
N SER A 51 -1.81 -15.76 -1.27
CA SER A 51 -1.72 -14.73 -0.23
C SER A 51 -1.18 -13.43 -0.77
N ILE A 52 -0.14 -13.46 -1.61
CA ILE A 52 0.43 -12.28 -2.28
C ILE A 52 -0.66 -11.58 -3.10
N GLN A 53 -1.46 -12.32 -3.85
CA GLN A 53 -2.56 -11.78 -4.64
C GLN A 53 -3.71 -11.26 -3.78
N LYS A 54 -4.15 -12.05 -2.76
CA LYS A 54 -5.25 -11.69 -1.85
C LYS A 54 -4.99 -10.37 -1.13
N PHE A 55 -3.75 -10.13 -0.72
CA PHE A 55 -3.35 -8.91 -0.03
C PHE A 55 -2.78 -7.83 -0.95
N GLY A 56 -2.63 -8.11 -2.24
CA GLY A 56 -2.11 -7.16 -3.23
C GLY A 56 -0.66 -6.75 -2.98
N VAL A 57 0.13 -7.62 -2.36
CA VAL A 57 1.54 -7.34 -2.04
C VAL A 57 2.30 -6.95 -3.29
N GLY A 58 3.14 -5.93 -3.20
CA GLY A 58 3.88 -5.37 -4.31
C GLY A 58 5.33 -5.03 -3.99
N TYR A 59 6.01 -4.44 -4.94
CA TYR A 59 7.37 -3.94 -4.82
C TYR A 59 7.48 -2.53 -5.37
N ALA A 60 8.06 -1.63 -4.60
CA ALA A 60 8.43 -0.29 -5.06
C ALA A 60 9.84 -0.34 -5.62
N PRO A 61 10.04 -0.03 -6.92
CA PRO A 61 11.35 -0.04 -7.57
C PRO A 61 12.38 0.85 -6.86
N ASP A 62 13.66 0.52 -7.00
CA ASP A 62 14.77 1.33 -6.48
C ASP A 62 15.04 2.53 -7.41
N SER A 63 14.05 3.39 -7.53
CA SER A 63 14.06 4.58 -8.38
C SER A 63 13.43 5.76 -7.67
N TRP A 64 13.89 6.97 -8.02
CA TRP A 64 13.37 8.20 -7.44
C TRP A 64 12.04 8.65 -8.05
N ASP A 65 11.64 8.12 -9.21
CA ASP A 65 10.53 8.63 -10.02
C ASP A 65 9.81 7.57 -10.88
N ALA A 66 10.03 6.28 -10.64
CA ALA A 66 9.44 5.21 -11.46
C ALA A 66 7.91 5.23 -11.44
N LEU A 67 7.29 5.41 -10.25
CA LEU A 67 5.84 5.55 -10.13
C LEU A 67 5.36 6.85 -10.77
N LEU A 68 6.02 7.98 -10.44
CA LEU A 68 5.69 9.31 -10.93
C LEU A 68 5.69 9.36 -12.46
N GLU A 69 6.78 8.89 -13.10
CA GLU A 69 6.89 8.89 -14.56
C GLU A 69 5.87 7.95 -15.24
N THR A 70 5.54 6.83 -14.60
CA THR A 70 4.51 5.93 -15.11
C THR A 70 3.11 6.53 -14.95
N ALA A 71 2.83 7.19 -13.84
CA ALA A 71 1.57 7.87 -13.58
C ALA A 71 1.32 9.02 -14.57
N ARG A 72 2.33 9.83 -14.86
CA ARG A 72 2.25 10.92 -15.84
C ARG A 72 1.88 10.43 -17.25
N LYS A 73 2.32 9.25 -17.65
CA LYS A 73 1.92 8.63 -18.93
C LYS A 73 0.44 8.25 -18.98
N THR A 74 -0.23 8.15 -17.84
CA THR A 74 -1.67 7.88 -17.72
C THR A 74 -2.47 9.15 -17.40
N HIS A 75 -1.86 10.32 -17.51
CA HIS A 75 -2.48 11.63 -17.23
C HIS A 75 -2.97 11.79 -15.78
N LEU A 76 -2.33 11.11 -14.82
CA LEU A 76 -2.51 11.39 -13.40
C LEU A 76 -1.71 12.64 -13.03
N GLU A 77 -2.40 13.63 -12.48
CA GLU A 77 -1.81 14.92 -12.09
C GLU A 77 -0.94 14.77 -10.83
N ASP A 78 0.13 15.57 -10.75
CA ASP A 78 1.10 15.50 -9.66
C ASP A 78 0.46 15.88 -8.30
N ASP A 79 -0.47 16.82 -8.26
CA ASP A 79 -1.19 17.22 -7.05
C ASP A 79 -2.09 16.11 -6.50
N ILE A 80 -2.71 15.30 -7.37
CA ILE A 80 -3.47 14.12 -6.96
C ILE A 80 -2.55 13.04 -6.40
N LEU A 81 -1.38 12.83 -7.02
CA LEU A 81 -0.38 11.87 -6.51
C LEU A 81 0.20 12.31 -5.16
N GLU A 82 0.44 13.61 -4.97
CA GLU A 82 0.86 14.18 -3.69
C GLU A 82 -0.25 14.05 -2.64
N GLY A 83 -1.49 14.43 -2.97
CA GLY A 83 -2.66 14.28 -2.11
C GLY A 83 -2.95 12.84 -1.71
N ALA A 84 -2.60 11.87 -2.57
CA ALA A 84 -2.64 10.44 -2.26
C ALA A 84 -1.46 9.95 -1.39
N GLY A 85 -0.47 10.80 -1.11
CA GLY A 85 0.72 10.45 -0.34
C GLY A 85 1.69 9.54 -1.08
N LEU A 86 1.67 9.54 -2.41
CA LEU A 86 2.50 8.67 -3.26
C LEU A 86 3.83 9.32 -3.65
N ILE A 87 3.85 10.64 -3.73
CA ILE A 87 5.04 11.43 -4.07
C ILE A 87 5.28 12.52 -3.03
N ILE A 88 6.49 13.06 -3.03
CA ILE A 88 6.94 14.09 -2.09
C ILE A 88 7.58 15.23 -2.88
N PRO A 89 7.22 16.52 -2.60
CA PRO A 89 7.88 17.66 -3.24
C PRO A 89 9.35 17.76 -2.82
N ARG A 90 10.23 18.16 -3.75
CA ARG A 90 11.65 18.38 -3.49
C ARG A 90 11.85 19.71 -2.77
N LYS A 91 12.57 19.71 -1.63
CA LYS A 91 12.77 20.90 -0.79
C LYS A 91 13.55 22.03 -1.47
N GLU A 92 14.54 21.68 -2.31
CA GLU A 92 15.49 22.65 -2.91
C GLU A 92 15.42 22.71 -4.43
N ARG A 93 14.50 21.95 -5.04
CA ARG A 93 14.36 21.86 -6.50
C ARG A 93 12.87 21.83 -6.85
N THR A 94 12.54 22.24 -8.07
CA THR A 94 11.21 22.01 -8.62
C THR A 94 10.98 20.53 -8.86
N GLY A 95 9.72 20.07 -8.66
CA GLY A 95 9.29 18.71 -8.94
C GLY A 95 9.18 17.82 -7.69
N PHE A 96 8.94 16.54 -7.95
CA PHE A 96 8.60 15.54 -6.96
C PHE A 96 9.51 14.31 -7.05
N TYR A 97 9.38 13.41 -6.09
CA TYR A 97 9.99 12.09 -6.10
C TYR A 97 9.07 11.08 -5.42
N ASP A 98 9.23 9.80 -5.75
CA ASP A 98 8.45 8.70 -5.21
C ASP A 98 8.66 8.57 -3.70
N ARG A 99 7.57 8.47 -2.93
CA ARG A 99 7.64 8.25 -1.48
C ARG A 99 8.26 6.90 -1.13
N TYR A 100 7.92 5.87 -1.90
CA TYR A 100 8.37 4.50 -1.65
C TYR A 100 9.41 4.10 -2.68
N ARG A 101 10.56 3.63 -2.22
CA ARG A 101 11.68 3.17 -3.05
C ARG A 101 12.30 1.94 -2.40
N HIS A 102 12.59 0.91 -3.20
CA HIS A 102 13.22 -0.34 -2.77
C HIS A 102 12.53 -0.96 -1.55
N ARG A 103 11.20 -1.04 -1.58
CA ARG A 103 10.39 -1.54 -0.47
C ARG A 103 9.39 -2.59 -0.92
N LEU A 104 9.13 -3.54 -0.03
CA LEU A 104 7.98 -4.43 -0.14
C LEU A 104 6.73 -3.63 0.24
N MET A 105 5.71 -3.64 -0.63
CA MET A 105 4.53 -2.80 -0.50
C MET A 105 3.31 -3.60 -0.06
N PHE A 106 2.62 -3.09 0.94
CA PHE A 106 1.38 -3.65 1.49
C PHE A 106 0.26 -2.63 1.32
N PRO A 107 -0.68 -2.84 0.36
CA PRO A 107 -1.85 -1.97 0.24
C PRO A 107 -2.72 -2.06 1.49
N ILE A 108 -3.18 -0.92 1.95
CA ILE A 108 -4.13 -0.80 3.05
C ILE A 108 -5.52 -0.60 2.42
N PHE A 109 -6.48 -1.43 2.82
CA PHE A 109 -7.82 -1.41 2.26
C PHE A 109 -8.82 -0.80 3.24
N SER A 110 -9.75 -0.02 2.72
CA SER A 110 -10.96 0.39 3.45
C SER A 110 -11.86 -0.83 3.71
N HIS A 111 -12.85 -0.68 4.58
CA HIS A 111 -13.84 -1.73 4.87
C HIS A 111 -14.64 -2.19 3.64
N VAL A 112 -14.70 -1.37 2.60
CA VAL A 112 -15.37 -1.69 1.31
C VAL A 112 -14.40 -2.21 0.24
N GLY A 113 -13.09 -2.31 0.53
CA GLY A 113 -12.09 -2.87 -0.37
C GLY A 113 -11.46 -1.88 -1.35
N LYS A 114 -11.60 -0.57 -1.14
CA LYS A 114 -10.82 0.44 -1.86
C LYS A 114 -9.42 0.54 -1.24
N VAL A 115 -8.37 0.64 -2.05
CA VAL A 115 -7.02 0.97 -1.56
C VAL A 115 -7.03 2.41 -1.05
N ILE A 116 -6.61 2.62 0.19
CA ILE A 116 -6.62 3.93 0.86
C ILE A 116 -5.22 4.40 1.27
N GLY A 117 -4.23 3.54 1.21
CA GLY A 117 -2.84 3.84 1.54
C GLY A 117 -1.96 2.61 1.41
N PHE A 118 -0.72 2.76 1.85
CA PHE A 118 0.29 1.71 1.79
C PHE A 118 1.16 1.69 3.03
N GLY A 119 1.63 0.49 3.40
CA GLY A 119 2.81 0.29 4.22
C GLY A 119 3.96 -0.21 3.36
N GLY A 120 5.14 0.39 3.49
CA GLY A 120 6.34 -0.01 2.75
C GLY A 120 7.43 -0.53 3.69
N ARG A 121 7.77 -1.83 3.61
CA ARG A 121 8.82 -2.46 4.41
C ARG A 121 10.15 -2.47 3.67
N ILE A 122 11.24 -2.10 4.38
CA ILE A 122 12.58 -2.18 3.80
C ILE A 122 12.94 -3.63 3.41
N LEU A 123 13.78 -3.73 2.39
CA LEU A 123 14.37 -5.00 1.92
C LEU A 123 15.87 -5.09 2.23
N ARG A 124 16.54 -3.94 2.47
CA ARG A 124 17.92 -3.87 2.96
C ARG A 124 17.92 -3.70 4.48
N GLU A 125 18.76 -4.42 5.19
CA GLU A 125 18.82 -4.38 6.66
C GLU A 125 19.32 -3.02 7.19
N ASP A 126 20.13 -2.30 6.40
CA ASP A 126 20.72 -1.00 6.75
C ASP A 126 19.82 0.21 6.43
N ASP A 127 18.68 -0.01 5.75
CA ASP A 127 17.75 1.07 5.45
C ASP A 127 16.88 1.40 6.67
N GLU A 128 16.66 2.68 6.91
CA GLU A 128 15.74 3.17 7.94
C GLU A 128 14.73 4.18 7.35
N PRO A 129 13.53 4.25 7.91
CA PRO A 129 12.93 3.38 8.93
C PRO A 129 12.48 2.03 8.34
N LYS A 130 12.36 1.00 9.18
CA LYS A 130 11.92 -0.36 8.80
C LYS A 130 10.60 -0.36 8.06
N TYR A 131 9.66 0.49 8.47
CA TYR A 131 8.38 0.73 7.81
C TYR A 131 8.17 2.22 7.53
N ILE A 132 7.65 2.50 6.33
CA ILE A 132 7.07 3.80 5.98
C ILE A 132 5.61 3.56 5.64
N ASN A 133 4.69 4.26 6.32
CA ASN A 133 3.27 4.23 6.01
C ASN A 133 2.87 5.48 5.23
N SER A 134 1.72 5.40 4.55
CA SER A 134 1.07 6.58 3.97
C SER A 134 0.89 7.66 5.03
N PRO A 135 1.02 8.94 4.67
CA PRO A 135 0.62 10.04 5.53
C PRO A 135 -0.90 10.06 5.69
N GLU A 136 -1.41 10.87 6.60
CA GLU A 136 -2.83 11.23 6.64
C GLU A 136 -3.23 11.86 5.30
N THR A 137 -4.36 11.42 4.74
CA THR A 137 -4.92 11.96 3.49
C THR A 137 -6.43 12.12 3.61
N LYS A 138 -7.09 12.69 2.62
CA LYS A 138 -8.56 12.78 2.59
C LYS A 138 -9.26 11.42 2.71
N VAL A 139 -8.61 10.34 2.29
CA VAL A 139 -9.20 8.98 2.27
C VAL A 139 -8.57 8.03 3.29
N TYR A 140 -7.52 8.44 3.99
CA TYR A 140 -6.79 7.61 4.94
C TYR A 140 -6.52 8.34 6.25
N THR A 141 -7.08 7.81 7.33
CA THR A 141 -6.78 8.23 8.72
C THR A 141 -6.23 7.03 9.47
N LYS A 142 -4.94 7.06 9.79
CA LYS A 142 -4.21 5.92 10.37
C LYS A 142 -4.90 5.36 11.63
N SER A 143 -5.36 6.23 12.52
CA SER A 143 -6.02 5.83 13.76
C SER A 143 -7.40 5.16 13.58
N ARG A 144 -7.96 5.14 12.38
CA ARG A 144 -9.28 4.59 12.05
C ARG A 144 -9.24 3.34 11.19
N VAL A 145 -8.05 2.83 10.88
CA VAL A 145 -7.87 1.74 9.94
C VAL A 145 -7.05 0.62 10.57
N LEU A 146 -7.54 -0.61 10.39
CA LEU A 146 -6.83 -1.83 10.76
C LEU A 146 -6.44 -2.59 9.49
N TYR A 147 -5.15 -2.91 9.37
CA TYR A 147 -4.66 -3.73 8.26
C TYR A 147 -5.25 -5.14 8.34
N GLY A 148 -5.69 -5.68 7.21
CA GLY A 148 -6.31 -7.00 7.12
C GLY A 148 -7.80 -7.04 7.45
N LEU A 149 -8.40 -5.94 7.92
CA LEU A 149 -9.82 -5.90 8.27
C LEU A 149 -10.73 -6.25 7.08
N TYR A 150 -10.44 -5.73 5.90
CA TYR A 150 -11.22 -6.04 4.70
C TYR A 150 -11.18 -7.53 4.36
N GLN A 151 -10.00 -8.13 4.39
CA GLN A 151 -9.81 -9.56 4.10
C GLN A 151 -10.42 -10.45 5.18
N GLY A 152 -10.34 -10.03 6.45
CA GLY A 152 -10.78 -10.80 7.62
C GLY A 152 -12.23 -10.57 8.07
N LYS A 153 -12.92 -9.56 7.53
CA LYS A 153 -14.24 -9.12 8.03
C LYS A 153 -15.29 -10.22 8.18
N ASN A 154 -15.33 -11.18 7.27
CA ASN A 154 -16.30 -12.27 7.32
C ASN A 154 -15.95 -13.29 8.43
N ALA A 155 -14.67 -13.61 8.59
CA ALA A 155 -14.20 -14.48 9.66
C ALA A 155 -14.40 -13.83 11.03
N ILE A 156 -14.10 -12.53 11.17
CA ILE A 156 -14.35 -11.75 12.40
C ILE A 156 -15.83 -11.76 12.75
N ARG A 157 -16.70 -11.51 11.75
CA ARG A 157 -18.16 -11.53 11.97
C ARG A 157 -18.66 -12.91 12.40
N GLY A 158 -18.17 -13.96 11.75
CA GLY A 158 -18.58 -15.34 12.05
C GLY A 158 -18.14 -15.80 13.43
N LYS A 159 -16.90 -15.47 13.81
CA LYS A 159 -16.33 -15.83 15.13
C LYS A 159 -16.71 -14.87 16.25
N LYS A 160 -17.14 -13.64 15.91
CA LYS A 160 -17.40 -12.53 16.85
C LYS A 160 -16.18 -12.14 17.68
N GLU A 161 -14.99 -12.35 17.14
CA GLU A 161 -13.71 -12.00 17.75
C GLU A 161 -12.70 -11.59 16.68
N ALA A 162 -11.69 -10.82 17.06
CA ALA A 162 -10.55 -10.49 16.23
C ALA A 162 -9.26 -10.64 17.03
N ILE A 163 -8.21 -11.14 16.38
CA ILE A 163 -6.86 -11.23 16.93
C ILE A 163 -6.09 -10.00 16.44
N MET A 164 -5.49 -9.25 17.38
CA MET A 164 -4.64 -8.11 17.07
C MET A 164 -3.18 -8.55 17.07
N VAL A 165 -2.45 -8.23 15.99
CA VAL A 165 -1.00 -8.43 15.87
C VAL A 165 -0.31 -7.11 15.51
N GLU A 166 1.02 -7.08 15.58
CA GLU A 166 1.78 -5.84 15.37
C GLU A 166 2.14 -5.57 13.90
N GLY A 167 2.34 -6.62 13.10
CA GLY A 167 2.93 -6.48 11.77
C GLY A 167 2.02 -6.92 10.62
N TYR A 168 2.18 -6.27 9.47
CA TYR A 168 1.47 -6.63 8.23
C TYR A 168 1.80 -8.06 7.78
N THR A 169 3.06 -8.46 7.89
CA THR A 169 3.51 -9.81 7.53
C THR A 169 2.89 -10.88 8.43
N ASP A 170 2.65 -10.56 9.71
CA ASP A 170 2.01 -11.49 10.65
C ASP A 170 0.54 -11.73 10.28
N VAL A 171 -0.18 -10.65 9.89
CA VAL A 171 -1.54 -10.78 9.36
C VAL A 171 -1.59 -11.71 8.16
N VAL A 172 -0.73 -11.48 7.16
CA VAL A 172 -0.71 -12.31 5.94
C VAL A 172 -0.38 -13.76 6.25
N SER A 173 0.62 -14.00 7.12
CA SER A 173 1.01 -15.37 7.52
C SER A 173 -0.10 -16.10 8.25
N LEU A 174 -0.81 -15.44 9.17
CA LEU A 174 -1.91 -16.05 9.91
C LEU A 174 -3.11 -16.33 9.01
N HIS A 175 -3.46 -15.40 8.12
CA HIS A 175 -4.50 -15.64 7.10
C HIS A 175 -4.18 -16.86 6.24
N GLN A 176 -2.93 -16.99 5.79
CA GLN A 176 -2.47 -18.14 5.00
C GLN A 176 -2.58 -19.46 5.78
N ALA A 177 -2.37 -19.43 7.10
CA ALA A 177 -2.53 -20.58 7.99
C ALA A 177 -3.99 -20.87 8.38
N GLY A 178 -4.97 -20.17 7.80
CA GLY A 178 -6.39 -20.34 8.06
C GLY A 178 -6.92 -19.55 9.26
N VAL A 179 -6.10 -18.71 9.90
CA VAL A 179 -6.52 -17.79 10.96
C VAL A 179 -6.86 -16.45 10.33
N GLU A 180 -8.08 -16.33 9.79
CA GLU A 180 -8.47 -15.17 8.98
C GLU A 180 -9.08 -14.00 9.79
N HIS A 181 -9.41 -14.19 11.07
CA HIS A 181 -9.94 -13.15 11.96
C HIS A 181 -8.84 -12.35 12.65
N VAL A 182 -7.77 -12.03 11.93
CA VAL A 182 -6.60 -11.32 12.41
C VAL A 182 -6.41 -9.98 11.70
N VAL A 183 -6.02 -8.97 12.47
CA VAL A 183 -5.79 -7.59 12.02
C VAL A 183 -4.53 -7.01 12.68
N ALA A 184 -3.97 -5.95 12.11
CA ALA A 184 -2.88 -5.18 12.71
C ALA A 184 -3.23 -3.68 12.78
N SER A 185 -2.61 -2.97 13.74
CA SER A 185 -2.76 -1.52 13.91
C SER A 185 -1.65 -0.74 13.19
#